data_31e9408412ae704e5be28d8d0a6d0d8f
#
_entry.id   31e9408412ae704e5be28d8d0a6d0d8f
#
_cell.length_a   1.000
_cell.length_b   1.000
_cell.length_c   1.000
_cell.angle_alpha   90.00
_cell.angle_beta   90.00
_cell.angle_gamma   90.00
#
_symmetry.space_group_name_H-M   'P 1'
#
loop_
_entity.id
_entity.type
_entity.pdbx_description
1 polymer ?
#
loop_
_entity_poly.entity_id
_entity_poly.type
_entity_poly.pdbx_seq_one_letter_code
_entity_poly.pdbx_strand_id
1 'polypeptide(L)'
;MTPAPTAKGTTLQVRRTIPASREAVFRAWTDPDVVRQWFGARGGSTLHADMDVRVGGRYRLDMESSMGTGSIFGEYLEVTPPERLVYTFRWDRVPVAIPDTQVTVEFLELEAATEVVITHERQPSRAVSEFHAWGWDGSLEKLAALFGNAKEAAGDG
;
A
#
# COMPACT_ATOMS: atom_id res chain seq x y z
N MET A 1 -0.68 14.72 -27.10
CA MET A 1 0.22 13.67 -26.81
C MET A 1 0.60 13.64 -25.32
N THR A 2 0.57 12.52 -24.81
CA THR A 2 0.99 12.37 -23.45
C THR A 2 2.44 12.72 -23.36
N PRO A 3 2.79 13.58 -22.45
CA PRO A 3 4.20 13.79 -22.24
C PRO A 3 4.81 12.44 -21.97
N ALA A 4 5.85 12.19 -22.64
CA ALA A 4 6.58 10.99 -22.37
C ALA A 4 6.72 10.89 -20.85
N PRO A 5 6.53 9.72 -20.33
CA PRO A 5 6.87 9.53 -18.94
C PRO A 5 8.27 10.06 -18.83
N THR A 6 8.49 10.82 -17.82
CA THR A 6 9.79 11.35 -17.62
C THR A 6 10.77 10.20 -17.70
N ALA A 7 11.97 10.50 -18.06
CA ALA A 7 13.00 9.50 -18.15
C ALA A 7 13.16 8.68 -16.87
N LYS A 8 12.49 9.06 -15.83
CA LYS A 8 12.64 8.40 -14.52
C LYS A 8 11.53 7.44 -14.22
N GLY A 9 10.80 7.01 -15.23
CA GLY A 9 9.78 6.02 -15.07
C GLY A 9 8.39 6.59 -15.01
N THR A 10 7.44 5.75 -14.66
CA THR A 10 6.04 6.13 -14.65
C THR A 10 5.54 6.36 -13.24
N THR A 11 4.47 7.12 -13.13
CA THR A 11 3.80 7.39 -11.88
C THR A 11 2.39 6.80 -11.95
N LEU A 12 2.03 6.07 -10.92
CA LEU A 12 0.70 5.49 -10.78
C LEU A 12 0.01 6.19 -9.61
N GLN A 13 -1.26 6.53 -9.79
CA GLN A 13 -2.04 7.06 -8.66
C GLN A 13 -3.31 6.21 -8.52
N VAL A 14 -3.57 5.76 -7.29
CA VAL A 14 -4.73 4.94 -6.97
C VAL A 14 -5.46 5.61 -5.83
N ARG A 15 -6.79 5.65 -5.88
CA ARG A 15 -7.62 6.24 -4.84
C ARG A 15 -8.68 5.28 -4.38
N ARG A 16 -9.00 5.31 -3.10
CA ARG A 16 -10.07 4.49 -2.56
C ARG A 16 -10.63 5.13 -1.29
N THR A 17 -11.94 5.12 -1.16
CA THR A 17 -12.58 5.55 0.08
C THR A 17 -12.72 4.37 1.01
N ILE A 18 -12.23 4.54 2.24
CA ILE A 18 -12.28 3.50 3.26
C ILE A 18 -13.24 3.96 4.36
N PRO A 19 -14.20 3.14 4.78
CA PRO A 19 -15.22 3.55 5.76
C PRO A 19 -14.68 3.50 7.18
N ALA A 20 -13.69 4.32 7.48
CA ALA A 20 -13.07 4.38 8.79
C ALA A 20 -12.39 5.73 8.97
N SER A 21 -12.07 6.08 10.21
CA SER A 21 -11.39 7.34 10.52
C SER A 21 -9.96 7.33 9.97
N ARG A 22 -9.41 8.54 9.79
CA ARG A 22 -8.00 8.66 9.36
C ARG A 22 -7.06 7.92 10.29
N GLU A 23 -7.30 8.03 11.57
CA GLU A 23 -6.46 7.36 12.58
C GLU A 23 -6.47 5.86 12.38
N ALA A 24 -7.64 5.29 12.18
CA ALA A 24 -7.77 3.85 12.00
C ALA A 24 -7.12 3.39 10.69
N VAL A 25 -7.31 4.16 9.61
CA VAL A 25 -6.74 3.81 8.32
C VAL A 25 -5.21 3.98 8.34
N PHE A 26 -4.72 5.04 8.97
CA PHE A 26 -3.28 5.24 9.13
C PHE A 26 -2.68 4.07 9.89
N ARG A 27 -3.33 3.63 10.95
CA ARG A 27 -2.88 2.48 11.73
C ARG A 27 -2.83 1.21 10.88
N ALA A 28 -3.75 1.07 9.94
CA ALA A 28 -3.74 -0.10 9.06
C ALA A 28 -2.46 -0.18 8.23
N TRP A 29 -1.79 0.95 8.00
CA TRP A 29 -0.51 1.00 7.29
C TRP A 29 0.70 0.85 8.21
N THR A 30 0.51 1.05 9.51
CA THR A 30 1.65 1.17 10.43
C THR A 30 1.69 0.10 11.52
N ASP A 31 0.65 -0.71 11.61
CA ASP A 31 0.59 -1.83 12.57
C ASP A 31 0.79 -3.12 11.80
N PRO A 32 1.88 -3.86 12.05
CA PRO A 32 2.16 -5.07 11.27
C PRO A 32 1.07 -6.13 11.37
N ASP A 33 0.36 -6.22 12.49
CA ASP A 33 -0.72 -7.19 12.62
C ASP A 33 -1.90 -6.83 11.73
N VAL A 34 -2.14 -5.53 11.52
CA VAL A 34 -3.21 -5.09 10.62
C VAL A 34 -2.77 -5.21 9.17
N VAL A 35 -1.52 -4.84 8.86
CA VAL A 35 -0.98 -4.97 7.50
C VAL A 35 -1.16 -6.39 6.98
N ARG A 36 -0.90 -7.39 7.82
CA ARG A 36 -1.04 -8.79 7.40
C ARG A 36 -2.45 -9.18 7.03
N GLN A 37 -3.44 -8.39 7.43
CA GLN A 37 -4.84 -8.72 7.16
C GLN A 37 -5.33 -8.23 5.81
N TRP A 38 -4.66 -7.28 5.20
CA TRP A 38 -5.17 -6.69 3.97
C TRP A 38 -4.14 -6.52 2.85
N PHE A 39 -2.88 -6.43 3.18
CA PHE A 39 -1.89 -6.11 2.15
C PHE A 39 -1.59 -7.32 1.28
N GLY A 40 -1.67 -7.13 -0.04
CA GLY A 40 -1.42 -8.15 -1.03
C GLY A 40 -2.48 -8.14 -2.11
N ALA A 41 -2.09 -8.54 -3.32
CA ALA A 41 -3.01 -8.62 -4.44
C ALA A 41 -4.11 -9.63 -4.16
N ARG A 42 -5.12 -9.61 -4.99
CA ARG A 42 -6.24 -10.55 -4.89
C ARG A 42 -5.69 -11.98 -4.97
N GLY A 43 -6.04 -12.81 -4.00
CA GLY A 43 -5.51 -14.17 -3.90
C GLY A 43 -4.13 -14.26 -3.26
N GLY A 44 -3.53 -13.11 -2.92
CA GLY A 44 -2.26 -13.08 -2.24
C GLY A 44 -2.39 -12.64 -0.79
N SER A 45 -1.32 -12.74 -0.05
CA SER A 45 -1.33 -12.35 1.36
C SER A 45 0.05 -11.98 1.84
N THR A 46 0.09 -11.27 2.96
CA THR A 46 1.32 -10.98 3.69
C THR A 46 1.50 -12.05 4.75
N LEU A 47 2.57 -12.82 4.64
CA LEU A 47 2.87 -13.88 5.59
C LEU A 47 3.53 -13.34 6.84
N HIS A 48 4.37 -12.32 6.68
CA HIS A 48 5.15 -11.76 7.77
C HIS A 48 5.37 -10.29 7.50
N ALA A 49 5.29 -9.48 8.56
CA ALA A 49 5.51 -8.04 8.46
C ALA A 49 6.42 -7.61 9.60
N ASP A 50 7.52 -6.96 9.24
CA ASP A 50 8.48 -6.43 10.19
C ASP A 50 8.66 -4.95 9.86
N MET A 51 8.29 -4.06 10.78
CA MET A 51 8.18 -2.65 10.47
C MET A 51 8.68 -1.78 11.61
N ASP A 52 9.57 -0.85 11.27
CA ASP A 52 10.08 0.14 12.22
C ASP A 52 9.60 1.50 11.72
N VAL A 53 8.39 1.89 12.12
CA VAL A 53 7.69 3.05 11.53
C VAL A 53 8.19 4.34 12.15
N ARG A 54 9.25 4.87 11.55
CA ARG A 54 9.83 6.17 11.89
C ARG A 54 10.69 6.60 10.72
N VAL A 55 10.96 7.87 10.59
CA VAL A 55 11.86 8.35 9.54
C VAL A 55 13.21 7.67 9.69
N GLY A 56 13.69 7.07 8.60
CA GLY A 56 14.93 6.31 8.60
C GLY A 56 14.75 4.86 9.02
N GLY A 57 13.58 4.49 9.55
CA GLY A 57 13.28 3.10 9.87
C GLY A 57 13.01 2.29 8.62
N ARG A 58 13.09 0.98 8.72
CA ARG A 58 12.93 0.08 7.57
C ARG A 58 11.79 -0.88 7.79
N TYR A 59 11.29 -1.44 6.69
CA TYR A 59 10.27 -2.46 6.76
C TYR A 59 10.57 -3.58 5.80
N ARG A 60 10.01 -4.76 6.10
CA ARG A 60 10.05 -5.92 5.23
C ARG A 60 8.73 -6.65 5.32
N LEU A 61 8.15 -6.95 4.17
CA LEU A 61 6.91 -7.72 4.07
C LEU A 61 7.19 -8.97 3.24
N ASP A 62 6.95 -10.13 3.82
CA ASP A 62 7.09 -11.39 3.09
C ASP A 62 5.71 -11.74 2.54
N MET A 63 5.65 -11.89 1.22
CA MET A 63 4.39 -12.02 0.48
C MET A 63 4.27 -13.37 -0.18
N GLU A 64 3.04 -13.81 -0.36
CA GLU A 64 2.71 -15.03 -1.09
C GLU A 64 1.58 -14.74 -2.05
N SER A 65 1.65 -15.30 -3.26
CA SER A 65 0.59 -15.17 -4.24
C SER A 65 0.65 -16.35 -5.20
N SER A 66 -0.26 -16.37 -6.17
CA SER A 66 -0.24 -17.39 -7.22
C SER A 66 1.04 -17.37 -8.05
N MET A 67 1.78 -16.27 -8.00
CA MET A 67 3.05 -16.15 -8.71
C MET A 67 4.25 -16.60 -7.88
N GLY A 68 4.01 -17.04 -6.65
CA GLY A 68 5.08 -17.50 -5.78
C GLY A 68 5.27 -16.60 -4.58
N THR A 69 6.41 -16.70 -3.93
CA THR A 69 6.73 -15.90 -2.76
C THR A 69 7.78 -14.85 -3.10
N GLY A 70 7.77 -13.78 -2.35
CA GLY A 70 8.77 -12.73 -2.51
C GLY A 70 8.67 -11.76 -1.36
N SER A 71 9.55 -10.77 -1.36
CA SER A 71 9.58 -9.82 -0.26
C SER A 71 9.57 -8.39 -0.78
N ILE A 72 8.96 -7.51 0.00
CA ILE A 72 8.97 -6.08 -0.25
C ILE A 72 9.79 -5.44 0.86
N PHE A 73 10.65 -4.52 0.49
CA PHE A 73 11.52 -3.81 1.42
C PHE A 73 11.42 -2.32 1.19
N GLY A 74 11.69 -1.56 2.23
CA GLY A 74 11.79 -0.12 2.06
C GLY A 74 12.22 0.59 3.31
N GLU A 75 12.31 1.90 3.17
CA GLU A 75 12.70 2.81 4.24
C GLU A 75 11.68 3.92 4.30
N TYR A 76 11.30 4.33 5.51
CA TYR A 76 10.36 5.44 5.70
C TYR A 76 11.09 6.77 5.54
N LEU A 77 10.57 7.60 4.63
CA LEU A 77 11.13 8.92 4.34
C LEU A 77 10.35 10.02 5.04
N GLU A 78 9.06 9.80 5.27
CA GLU A 78 8.22 10.74 6.00
C GLU A 78 7.15 9.95 6.77
N VAL A 79 6.93 10.32 8.03
CA VAL A 79 5.88 9.71 8.85
C VAL A 79 5.17 10.85 9.55
N THR A 80 3.98 11.22 9.06
CA THR A 80 3.18 12.33 9.57
C THR A 80 1.78 11.83 9.92
N PRO A 81 1.61 11.27 11.13
CA PRO A 81 0.31 10.73 11.53
C PRO A 81 -0.72 11.83 11.73
N PRO A 82 -1.96 11.62 11.38
CA PRO A 82 -2.50 10.52 10.60
C PRO A 82 -2.68 10.89 9.13
N GLU A 83 -1.83 11.76 8.60
CA GLU A 83 -2.04 12.45 7.33
C GLU A 83 -1.27 11.85 6.16
N ARG A 84 -0.04 11.39 6.39
CA ARG A 84 0.83 11.09 5.27
C ARG A 84 1.96 10.13 5.64
N LEU A 85 2.28 9.24 4.70
CA LEU A 85 3.45 8.37 4.76
C LEU A 85 4.17 8.45 3.43
N VAL A 86 5.49 8.50 3.46
CA VAL A 86 6.31 8.37 2.26
C VAL A 86 7.36 7.32 2.55
N TYR A 87 7.49 6.35 1.65
CA TYR A 87 8.48 5.30 1.85
C TYR A 87 8.95 4.75 0.51
N THR A 88 10.15 4.15 0.51
CA THR A 88 10.63 3.46 -0.67
C THR A 88 10.02 2.07 -0.73
N PHE A 89 10.00 1.48 -1.92
CA PHE A 89 9.28 0.25 -2.15
C PHE A 89 10.06 -0.57 -3.17
N ARG A 90 10.58 -1.70 -2.74
CA ARG A 90 11.38 -2.57 -3.58
C ARG A 90 10.89 -4.00 -3.46
N TRP A 91 10.73 -4.66 -4.60
CA TRP A 91 10.44 -6.09 -4.65
C TRP A 91 11.71 -6.88 -4.82
N ASP A 92 11.73 -8.05 -4.21
CA ASP A 92 12.78 -9.03 -4.40
C ASP A 92 12.12 -10.35 -4.75
N ARG A 93 12.48 -10.91 -5.90
CA ARG A 93 12.15 -12.26 -6.36
C ARG A 93 10.78 -12.50 -6.95
N VAL A 94 9.82 -11.60 -6.92
CA VAL A 94 8.48 -11.90 -7.44
C VAL A 94 7.97 -10.75 -8.28
N PRO A 95 7.69 -11.00 -9.52
CA PRO A 95 8.16 -12.07 -10.41
C PRO A 95 9.60 -11.89 -10.82
N VAL A 96 10.10 -10.67 -10.70
CA VAL A 96 11.48 -10.28 -10.94
C VAL A 96 11.85 -9.21 -9.92
N ALA A 97 13.13 -9.06 -9.68
CA ALA A 97 13.59 -8.01 -8.79
C ALA A 97 13.23 -6.64 -9.39
N ILE A 98 12.58 -5.80 -8.62
CA ILE A 98 12.21 -4.45 -9.04
C ILE A 98 12.98 -3.47 -8.16
N PRO A 99 13.74 -2.53 -8.77
CA PRO A 99 14.52 -1.58 -7.96
C PRO A 99 13.63 -0.63 -7.17
N ASP A 100 14.24 0.21 -6.35
CA ASP A 100 13.52 1.12 -5.49
C ASP A 100 12.57 2.00 -6.27
N THR A 101 11.31 1.99 -5.86
CA THR A 101 10.32 2.95 -6.28
C THR A 101 9.93 3.73 -5.04
N GLN A 102 9.03 4.69 -5.17
CA GLN A 102 8.62 5.49 -4.02
C GLN A 102 7.10 5.54 -3.93
N VAL A 103 6.59 5.33 -2.72
CA VAL A 103 5.16 5.35 -2.45
C VAL A 103 4.85 6.50 -1.50
N THR A 104 3.86 7.30 -1.86
CA THR A 104 3.31 8.32 -0.99
C THR A 104 1.86 7.94 -0.72
N VAL A 105 1.48 7.86 0.54
CA VAL A 105 0.10 7.59 0.93
C VAL A 105 -0.43 8.80 1.67
N GLU A 106 -1.52 9.35 1.17
CA GLU A 106 -2.19 10.48 1.80
C GLU A 106 -3.54 10.01 2.32
N PHE A 107 -3.87 10.41 3.53
CA PHE A 107 -5.10 10.01 4.20
C PHE A 107 -5.95 11.26 4.35
N LEU A 108 -6.92 11.42 3.45
CA LEU A 108 -7.75 12.62 3.39
C LEU A 108 -9.03 12.39 4.17
N GLU A 109 -9.27 13.23 5.15
CA GLU A 109 -10.44 13.09 6.01
C GLU A 109 -11.70 13.47 5.27
N LEU A 110 -12.67 12.56 5.27
CA LEU A 110 -14.02 12.81 4.78
C LEU A 110 -14.99 12.65 5.94
N GLU A 111 -16.23 13.01 5.72
CA GLU A 111 -17.25 12.77 6.73
C GLU A 111 -17.43 11.26 6.88
N ALA A 112 -17.12 10.72 8.06
CA ALA A 112 -17.30 9.31 8.39
C ALA A 112 -16.47 8.35 7.53
N ALA A 113 -15.41 8.83 6.87
CA ALA A 113 -14.59 7.99 6.00
C ALA A 113 -13.25 8.65 5.74
N THR A 114 -12.38 7.95 5.06
CA THR A 114 -11.08 8.46 4.65
C THR A 114 -10.86 8.13 3.18
N GLU A 115 -10.46 9.13 2.42
CA GLU A 115 -9.99 8.86 1.06
C GLU A 115 -8.49 8.60 1.12
N VAL A 116 -8.08 7.41 0.69
CA VAL A 116 -6.68 7.06 0.60
C VAL A 116 -6.22 7.34 -0.82
N VAL A 117 -5.15 8.12 -0.94
CA VAL A 117 -4.53 8.42 -2.23
C VAL A 117 -3.13 7.89 -2.21
N ILE A 118 -2.85 6.94 -3.09
CA ILE A 118 -1.54 6.33 -3.20
C ILE A 118 -0.90 6.82 -4.49
N THR A 119 0.27 7.42 -4.37
CA THR A 119 1.07 7.84 -5.51
C THR A 119 2.33 6.98 -5.50
N HIS A 120 2.47 6.13 -6.51
CA HIS A 120 3.59 5.20 -6.62
C HIS A 120 4.41 5.63 -7.82
N GLU A 121 5.59 6.15 -7.57
CA GLU A 121 6.41 6.81 -8.60
C GLU A 121 7.76 6.16 -8.76
N ARG A 122 8.50 6.60 -9.76
CA ARG A 122 9.82 6.07 -10.10
C ARG A 122 9.77 4.62 -10.54
N GLN A 123 8.67 4.21 -11.15
CA GLN A 123 8.54 2.85 -11.62
C GLN A 123 9.31 2.69 -12.93
N PRO A 124 10.07 1.60 -13.09
CA PRO A 124 10.98 1.46 -14.23
C PRO A 124 10.29 1.28 -15.57
N SER A 125 9.03 0.85 -15.58
CA SER A 125 8.32 0.61 -16.82
C SER A 125 6.82 0.63 -16.61
N ARG A 126 6.11 0.70 -17.72
CA ARG A 126 4.65 0.62 -17.70
C ARG A 126 4.19 -0.74 -17.19
N ALA A 127 4.90 -1.81 -17.56
CA ALA A 127 4.54 -3.15 -17.10
C ALA A 127 4.64 -3.26 -15.59
N VAL A 128 5.66 -2.68 -15.00
CA VAL A 128 5.82 -2.67 -13.54
C VAL A 128 4.72 -1.82 -12.90
N SER A 129 4.37 -0.69 -13.52
CA SER A 129 3.29 0.14 -13.03
C SER A 129 1.96 -0.62 -13.02
N GLU A 130 1.68 -1.37 -14.08
CA GLU A 130 0.45 -2.17 -14.17
C GLU A 130 0.45 -3.29 -13.13
N PHE A 131 1.59 -3.89 -12.89
CA PHE A 131 1.74 -4.91 -11.86
C PHE A 131 1.42 -4.33 -10.48
N HIS A 132 1.96 -3.15 -10.17
CA HIS A 132 1.68 -2.49 -8.91
C HIS A 132 0.21 -2.04 -8.81
N ALA A 133 -0.37 -1.57 -9.92
CA ALA A 133 -1.79 -1.18 -9.92
C ALA A 133 -2.67 -2.36 -9.54
N TRP A 134 -2.38 -3.53 -10.10
CA TRP A 134 -3.10 -4.76 -9.77
C TRP A 134 -2.96 -5.10 -8.28
N GLY A 135 -1.74 -4.98 -7.77
CA GLY A 135 -1.47 -5.25 -6.34
C GLY A 135 -2.19 -4.28 -5.42
N TRP A 136 -2.13 -2.99 -5.73
CA TRP A 136 -2.81 -1.98 -4.93
C TRP A 136 -4.32 -2.13 -4.98
N ASP A 137 -4.87 -2.41 -6.15
CA ASP A 137 -6.32 -2.58 -6.29
C ASP A 137 -6.82 -3.71 -5.41
N GLY A 138 -6.16 -4.87 -5.45
CA GLY A 138 -6.53 -6.00 -4.62
C GLY A 138 -6.35 -5.74 -3.13
N SER A 139 -5.26 -5.04 -2.78
CA SER A 139 -4.99 -4.70 -1.38
C SER A 139 -6.04 -3.75 -0.83
N LEU A 140 -6.36 -2.71 -1.59
CA LEU A 140 -7.35 -1.72 -1.14
C LEU A 140 -8.74 -2.30 -1.05
N GLU A 141 -9.07 -3.25 -1.92
CA GLU A 141 -10.35 -3.94 -1.83
C GLU A 141 -10.47 -4.68 -0.50
N LYS A 142 -9.40 -5.38 -0.12
CA LYS A 142 -9.38 -6.11 1.15
C LYS A 142 -9.40 -5.16 2.34
N LEU A 143 -8.71 -4.04 2.23
CA LEU A 143 -8.71 -3.04 3.30
C LEU A 143 -10.11 -2.47 3.50
N ALA A 144 -10.78 -2.13 2.42
CA ALA A 144 -12.14 -1.60 2.50
C ALA A 144 -13.09 -2.64 3.12
N ALA A 145 -12.94 -3.90 2.72
CA ALA A 145 -13.77 -4.99 3.28
C ALA A 145 -13.51 -5.19 4.76
N LEU A 146 -12.26 -5.06 5.18
CA LEU A 146 -11.88 -5.22 6.58
C LEU A 146 -12.64 -4.23 7.46
N PHE A 147 -12.69 -2.97 7.08
CA PHE A 147 -13.40 -1.96 7.85
C PHE A 147 -14.92 -1.99 7.60
N GLY A 148 -15.32 -2.30 6.39
CA GLY A 148 -16.73 -2.42 6.06
C GLY A 148 -17.39 -3.56 6.82
N ASN A 149 -16.74 -4.72 6.87
CA ASN A 149 -17.28 -5.87 7.59
C ASN A 149 -17.37 -5.59 9.08
N ALA A 150 -16.35 -4.97 9.65
CA ALA A 150 -16.36 -4.63 11.07
C ALA A 150 -17.50 -3.65 11.38
N LYS A 151 -17.70 -2.67 10.49
CA LYS A 151 -18.76 -1.68 10.67
C LYS A 151 -20.13 -2.31 10.54
N GLU A 152 -20.31 -3.22 9.60
CA GLU A 152 -21.57 -3.93 9.43
C GLU A 152 -21.90 -4.75 10.66
N ALA A 153 -20.93 -5.48 11.17
CA ALA A 153 -21.12 -6.29 12.38
C ALA A 153 -21.53 -5.41 13.55
N ALA A 154 -20.91 -4.25 13.71
CA ALA A 154 -21.26 -3.32 14.78
C ALA A 154 -22.65 -2.71 14.55
N GLY A 155 -22.99 -2.47 13.27
CA GLY A 155 -24.29 -1.88 12.94
C GLY A 155 -25.45 -2.83 13.16
N ASP A 156 -25.22 -4.11 13.00
CA ASP A 156 -26.24 -5.14 13.18
C ASP A 156 -26.49 -5.47 14.65
N GLY A 157 -25.56 -5.07 15.47
CA GLY A 157 -25.63 -5.35 16.90
C GLY A 157 -26.66 -4.59 17.65
#